data_97da24dae9f4b254bb979ced0d430429
#
_entry.id   97da24dae9f4b254bb979ced0d430429
#
_cell.length_a   1.000
_cell.length_b   1.000
_cell.length_c   1.000
_cell.angle_alpha   90.00
_cell.angle_beta   90.00
_cell.angle_gamma   90.00
#
_symmetry.space_group_name_H-M   'P 1'
#
loop_
_entity.id
_entity.type
_entity.pdbx_description
1 polymer ?
#
loop_
_entity_poly.entity_id
_entity_poly.type
_entity_poly.pdbx_seq_one_letter_code
_entity_poly.pdbx_strand_id
1 'polypeptide(L)'
;MSDEQHRVESLPEAVVAVITKEHKVLLIQRGPDVPGAGYWAPLSGKIEAREDQAGALVREVREEVGLSVRPVRKVWENIAASGSHKLHWWLAEWVSGDLKLDPREVADARWLGVDEVLRLERTFEGDREFFKRVFPLL
;
A
#
# COMPACT_ATOMS: atom_id res chain seq x y z
N MET A 1 -3.93 7.64 -29.82
CA MET A 1 -3.22 7.40 -28.55
C MET A 1 -1.75 7.16 -28.79
N SER A 2 -0.90 7.71 -27.95
CA SER A 2 0.53 7.43 -28.00
C SER A 2 0.80 6.00 -27.49
N ASP A 3 1.92 5.42 -27.90
CA ASP A 3 2.32 4.09 -27.42
C ASP A 3 2.50 4.06 -25.89
N GLU A 4 2.96 5.16 -25.32
CA GLU A 4 3.14 5.30 -23.88
C GLU A 4 1.81 5.23 -23.15
N GLN A 5 0.79 5.94 -23.61
CA GLN A 5 -0.54 5.92 -23.00
C GLN A 5 -1.17 4.53 -23.10
N HIS A 6 -0.99 3.86 -24.23
CA HIS A 6 -1.48 2.48 -24.39
C HIS A 6 -0.82 1.53 -23.40
N ARG A 7 0.49 1.65 -23.15
CA ARG A 7 1.20 0.84 -22.18
C ARG A 7 0.69 1.07 -20.75
N VAL A 8 0.44 2.33 -20.35
CA VAL A 8 -0.09 2.67 -19.02
C VAL A 8 -1.47 2.03 -18.82
N GLU A 9 -2.33 2.09 -19.83
CA GLU A 9 -3.68 1.51 -19.75
C GLU A 9 -3.66 -0.01 -19.65
N SER A 10 -2.63 -0.66 -20.14
CA SER A 10 -2.50 -2.12 -20.12
C SER A 10 -1.71 -2.65 -18.93
N LEU A 11 -1.21 -1.79 -18.04
CA LEU A 11 -0.46 -2.24 -16.87
C LEU A 11 -1.36 -3.03 -15.90
N PRO A 12 -0.80 -4.08 -15.28
CA PRO A 12 -1.47 -4.72 -14.16
C PRO A 12 -1.80 -3.72 -13.06
N GLU A 13 -2.88 -3.96 -12.34
CA GLU A 13 -3.35 -3.04 -11.31
C GLU A 13 -3.17 -3.64 -9.92
N ALA A 14 -2.86 -2.79 -8.96
CA ALA A 14 -2.70 -3.16 -7.57
C ALA A 14 -3.34 -2.11 -6.67
N VAL A 15 -3.65 -2.49 -5.45
CA VAL A 15 -4.15 -1.58 -4.41
C VAL A 15 -3.05 -1.29 -3.42
N VAL A 16 -3.05 -0.07 -2.89
CA VAL A 16 -2.22 0.33 -1.76
C VAL A 16 -3.15 0.67 -0.61
N ALA A 17 -2.94 0.02 0.53
CA ALA A 17 -3.78 0.19 1.72
C ALA A 17 -3.10 1.15 2.70
N VAL A 18 -3.66 2.34 2.85
CA VAL A 18 -3.27 3.29 3.89
C VAL A 18 -4.17 3.03 5.09
N ILE A 19 -3.71 2.17 5.98
CA ILE A 19 -4.49 1.68 7.12
C ILE A 19 -4.25 2.60 8.30
N THR A 20 -5.32 3.19 8.83
CA THR A 20 -5.24 4.10 9.97
C THR A 20 -5.77 3.47 11.25
N LYS A 21 -5.12 3.80 12.36
CA LYS A 21 -5.52 3.41 13.72
C LYS A 21 -4.98 4.47 14.68
N GLU A 22 -5.85 5.13 15.42
CA GLU A 22 -5.45 6.12 16.44
C GLU A 22 -4.45 7.17 15.92
N HIS A 23 -4.76 7.76 14.76
CA HIS A 23 -3.92 8.79 14.09
C HIS A 23 -2.57 8.29 13.58
N LYS A 24 -2.36 6.98 13.55
CA LYS A 24 -1.16 6.36 12.98
C LYS A 24 -1.50 5.58 11.73
N VAL A 25 -0.51 5.38 10.88
CA VAL A 25 -0.62 4.56 9.68
C VAL A 25 0.26 3.33 9.80
N LEU A 26 -0.17 2.23 9.20
CA LEU A 26 0.62 1.01 9.19
C LEU A 26 1.61 1.05 8.04
N LEU A 27 2.90 0.96 8.35
CA LEU A 27 3.96 0.73 7.36
C LEU A 27 4.52 -0.67 7.58
N ILE A 28 4.80 -1.36 6.48
CA ILE A 28 5.47 -2.66 6.50
C ILE A 28 6.87 -2.52 5.93
N GLN A 29 7.79 -3.34 6.44
CA GLN A 29 9.09 -3.55 5.80
C GLN A 29 8.95 -4.74 4.85
N ARG A 30 9.26 -4.53 3.59
CA ARG A 30 9.10 -5.56 2.56
C ARG A 30 10.05 -6.72 2.80
N GLY A 31 9.52 -7.93 2.71
CA GLY A 31 10.25 -9.15 2.97
C GLY A 31 11.25 -9.53 1.89
N PRO A 32 12.04 -10.59 2.13
CA PRO A 32 13.14 -10.96 1.24
C PRO A 32 12.70 -11.47 -0.14
N ASP A 33 11.48 -11.97 -0.25
CA ASP A 33 10.99 -12.62 -1.48
C ASP A 33 10.18 -11.70 -2.40
N VAL A 34 10.09 -10.41 -2.06
CA VAL A 34 9.33 -9.45 -2.88
C VAL A 34 10.25 -8.31 -3.37
N PRO A 35 9.87 -7.65 -4.49
CA PRO A 35 10.64 -6.51 -4.98
C PRO A 35 10.74 -5.40 -3.93
N GLY A 36 11.90 -4.75 -3.84
CA GLY A 36 12.14 -3.70 -2.85
C GLY A 36 12.35 -4.24 -1.44
N ALA A 37 12.91 -5.44 -1.30
CA ALA A 37 13.21 -6.04 0.01
C ALA A 37 13.92 -5.05 0.93
N GLY A 38 13.45 -4.96 2.18
CA GLY A 38 14.00 -4.05 3.18
C GLY A 38 13.42 -2.63 3.16
N TYR A 39 12.69 -2.25 2.12
CA TYR A 39 12.03 -0.94 2.04
C TYR A 39 10.76 -0.92 2.89
N TRP A 40 10.49 0.25 3.46
CA TRP A 40 9.25 0.51 4.20
C TRP A 40 8.22 1.12 3.28
N ALA A 41 7.00 0.61 3.33
CA ALA A 41 5.91 1.06 2.46
C ALA A 41 4.56 0.72 3.09
N PRO A 42 3.47 1.40 2.69
CA PRO A 42 2.14 0.87 2.94
C PRO A 42 1.98 -0.49 2.28
N LEU A 43 1.13 -1.33 2.84
CA LEU A 43 0.85 -2.64 2.26
C LEU A 43 0.23 -2.48 0.86
N SER A 44 0.68 -3.29 -0.07
CA SER A 44 0.13 -3.30 -1.43
C SER A 44 -0.03 -4.74 -1.93
N GLY A 45 -0.95 -4.93 -2.85
CA GLY A 45 -1.18 -6.24 -3.44
C GLY A 45 -1.93 -6.17 -4.76
N LYS A 46 -1.79 -7.21 -5.56
CA LYS A 46 -2.40 -7.30 -6.88
C LYS A 46 -3.91 -7.48 -6.79
N ILE A 47 -4.63 -6.83 -7.70
CA ILE A 47 -6.05 -7.05 -7.89
C ILE A 47 -6.21 -8.29 -8.75
N GLU A 48 -6.90 -9.31 -8.24
CA GLU A 48 -7.14 -10.54 -8.96
C GLU A 48 -8.38 -10.42 -9.85
N ALA A 49 -8.52 -11.34 -10.81
CA ALA A 49 -9.68 -11.40 -11.68
C ALA A 49 -10.97 -11.46 -10.83
N ARG A 50 -11.97 -10.68 -11.22
CA ARG A 50 -13.29 -10.61 -10.59
C ARG A 50 -13.30 -9.95 -9.20
N GLU A 51 -12.17 -9.39 -8.75
CA GLU A 51 -12.15 -8.56 -7.55
C GLU A 51 -12.32 -7.10 -7.92
N ASP A 52 -13.04 -6.35 -7.07
CA ASP A 52 -12.94 -4.90 -7.10
C ASP A 52 -11.77 -4.44 -6.23
N GLN A 53 -11.44 -3.16 -6.28
CA GLN A 53 -10.31 -2.61 -5.53
C GLN A 53 -10.48 -2.80 -4.02
N ALA A 54 -11.65 -2.50 -3.48
CA ALA A 54 -11.92 -2.62 -2.05
C ALA A 54 -11.83 -4.06 -1.57
N GLY A 55 -12.34 -5.01 -2.35
CA GLY A 55 -12.26 -6.45 -2.03
C GLY A 55 -10.81 -6.95 -2.04
N ALA A 56 -10.03 -6.55 -3.03
CA ALA A 56 -8.62 -6.89 -3.10
C ALA A 56 -7.86 -6.36 -1.88
N LEU A 57 -8.15 -5.13 -1.47
CA LEU A 57 -7.54 -4.53 -0.28
C LEU A 57 -7.81 -5.35 0.97
N VAL A 58 -9.07 -5.71 1.22
CA VAL A 58 -9.46 -6.48 2.40
C VAL A 58 -8.75 -7.83 2.41
N ARG A 59 -8.73 -8.53 1.28
CA ARG A 59 -8.07 -9.83 1.14
C ARG A 59 -6.56 -9.75 1.40
N GLU A 60 -5.88 -8.80 0.75
CA GLU A 60 -4.43 -8.64 0.88
C GLU A 60 -4.02 -8.30 2.32
N VAL A 61 -4.75 -7.41 2.97
CA VAL A 61 -4.46 -7.03 4.34
C VAL A 61 -4.59 -8.24 5.28
N ARG A 62 -5.63 -9.05 5.09
CA ARG A 62 -5.81 -10.25 5.90
C ARG A 62 -4.71 -11.28 5.65
N GLU A 63 -4.37 -11.52 4.40
CA GLU A 63 -3.35 -12.51 4.03
C GLU A 63 -1.95 -12.13 4.53
N GLU A 64 -1.57 -10.87 4.38
CA GLU A 64 -0.20 -10.45 4.65
C GLU A 64 0.07 -10.06 6.10
N VAL A 65 -0.89 -9.46 6.78
CA VAL A 65 -0.70 -8.95 8.15
C VAL A 65 -1.75 -9.40 9.16
N GLY A 66 -2.75 -10.14 8.74
CA GLY A 66 -3.75 -10.74 9.63
C GLY A 66 -4.78 -9.77 10.19
N LEU A 67 -4.88 -8.56 9.64
CA LEU A 67 -5.84 -7.58 10.13
C LEU A 67 -7.14 -7.61 9.37
N SER A 68 -8.24 -7.26 10.06
CA SER A 68 -9.51 -6.95 9.45
C SER A 68 -9.65 -5.43 9.37
N VAL A 69 -9.89 -4.93 8.16
CA VAL A 69 -9.98 -3.49 7.90
C VAL A 69 -11.26 -3.16 7.15
N ARG A 70 -11.69 -1.90 7.25
CA ARG A 70 -12.81 -1.35 6.50
C ARG A 70 -12.28 -0.36 5.46
N PRO A 71 -12.43 -0.63 4.16
CA PRO A 71 -12.10 0.35 3.14
C PRO A 71 -12.99 1.58 3.28
N VAL A 72 -12.38 2.77 3.24
CA VAL A 72 -13.12 4.03 3.39
C VAL A 72 -13.38 4.67 2.03
N ARG A 73 -12.31 5.00 1.30
CA ARG A 73 -12.43 5.56 -0.04
C ARG A 73 -11.09 5.56 -0.76
N LYS A 74 -11.14 5.58 -2.07
CA LYS A 74 -9.95 5.79 -2.90
C LYS A 74 -9.52 7.25 -2.82
N VAL A 75 -8.22 7.50 -2.69
CA VAL A 75 -7.69 8.85 -2.47
C VAL A 75 -6.61 9.26 -3.47
N TRP A 76 -5.99 8.34 -4.18
CA TRP A 76 -4.92 8.66 -5.12
C TRP A 76 -4.63 7.53 -6.10
N GLU A 77 -3.91 7.84 -7.18
CA GLU A 77 -3.38 6.88 -8.14
C GLU A 77 -1.98 7.29 -8.54
N ASN A 78 -1.13 6.34 -8.79
CA ASN A 78 0.16 6.56 -9.44
C ASN A 78 0.63 5.26 -10.10
N ILE A 79 1.79 5.34 -10.74
CA ILE A 79 2.48 4.18 -11.31
C ILE A 79 3.61 3.81 -10.35
N ALA A 80 3.79 2.52 -10.08
CA ALA A 80 4.89 2.04 -9.25
C ALA A 80 6.23 2.52 -9.83
N ALA A 81 7.23 2.78 -8.96
CA ALA A 81 8.54 3.29 -9.35
C ALA A 81 9.21 2.42 -10.43
N SER A 82 9.00 1.10 -10.38
CA SER A 82 9.50 0.17 -11.38
C SER A 82 8.76 0.22 -12.72
N GLY A 83 7.64 0.95 -12.79
CA GLY A 83 6.77 0.96 -13.97
C GLY A 83 5.91 -0.29 -14.11
N SER A 84 5.90 -1.18 -13.12
CA SER A 84 5.27 -2.50 -13.23
C SER A 84 3.76 -2.52 -13.06
N HIS A 85 3.20 -1.59 -12.29
CA HIS A 85 1.79 -1.60 -11.90
C HIS A 85 1.21 -0.21 -11.83
N LYS A 86 -0.08 -0.09 -12.13
CA LYS A 86 -0.89 1.07 -11.76
C LYS A 86 -1.40 0.84 -10.34
N LEU A 87 -1.15 1.82 -9.46
CA LEU A 87 -1.46 1.72 -8.04
C LEU A 87 -2.67 2.57 -7.70
N HIS A 88 -3.64 1.95 -7.04
CA HIS A 88 -4.85 2.59 -6.53
C HIS A 88 -4.75 2.70 -5.01
N TRP A 89 -4.64 3.92 -4.50
CA TRP A 89 -4.43 4.19 -3.08
C TRP A 89 -5.76 4.40 -2.38
N TRP A 90 -5.97 3.63 -1.32
CA TRP A 90 -7.20 3.66 -0.53
C TRP A 90 -6.91 3.91 0.94
N LEU A 91 -7.76 4.76 1.55
CA LEU A 91 -7.83 4.82 3.00
C LEU A 91 -8.62 3.62 3.50
N ALA A 92 -8.13 3.03 4.57
CA ALA A 92 -8.81 1.95 5.27
C ALA A 92 -8.65 2.14 6.78
N GLU A 93 -9.63 1.68 7.54
CA GLU A 93 -9.58 1.76 9.00
C GLU A 93 -9.40 0.37 9.57
N TRP A 94 -8.53 0.26 10.59
CA TRP A 94 -8.42 -0.96 11.38
C TRP A 94 -9.73 -1.21 12.10
N VAL A 95 -10.23 -2.44 12.02
CA VAL A 95 -11.45 -2.88 12.71
C VAL A 95 -11.08 -3.84 13.84
N SER A 96 -10.30 -4.85 13.54
CA SER A 96 -9.93 -5.88 14.51
C SER A 96 -8.70 -6.65 14.05
N GLY A 97 -8.19 -7.49 14.94
CA GLY A 97 -7.05 -8.35 14.68
C GLY A 97 -5.75 -7.80 15.20
N ASP A 98 -4.81 -8.70 15.45
CA ASP A 98 -3.44 -8.38 15.83
C ASP A 98 -2.52 -8.69 14.65
N LEU A 99 -1.41 -7.97 14.55
CA LEU A 99 -0.44 -8.17 13.47
C LEU A 99 0.09 -9.62 13.50
N LYS A 100 -0.13 -10.29 12.37
CA LYS A 100 0.40 -11.64 12.13
C LYS A 100 0.99 -11.64 10.73
N LEU A 101 2.31 -11.51 10.66
CA LEU A 101 3.01 -11.25 9.42
C LEU A 101 3.25 -12.53 8.63
N ASP A 102 3.08 -12.46 7.31
CA ASP A 102 3.58 -13.48 6.39
C ASP A 102 5.08 -13.21 6.20
N PRO A 103 5.97 -14.05 6.76
CA PRO A 103 7.40 -13.74 6.81
C PRO A 103 8.09 -13.67 5.45
N ARG A 104 7.47 -14.23 4.41
CA ARG A 104 8.04 -14.17 3.05
C ARG A 104 7.83 -12.81 2.41
N GLU A 105 6.70 -12.18 2.69
CA GLU A 105 6.32 -10.90 2.07
C GLU A 105 6.54 -9.70 2.99
N VAL A 106 6.46 -9.91 4.31
CA VAL A 106 6.52 -8.84 5.31
C VAL A 106 7.55 -9.20 6.37
N ALA A 107 8.64 -8.44 6.43
CA ALA A 107 9.70 -8.65 7.43
C ALA A 107 9.37 -8.00 8.78
N ASP A 108 8.70 -6.86 8.78
CA ASP A 108 8.32 -6.11 9.98
C ASP A 108 7.11 -5.24 9.67
N ALA A 109 6.41 -4.78 10.71
CA ALA A 109 5.28 -3.87 10.55
C ALA A 109 5.23 -2.92 11.75
N ARG A 110 4.95 -1.64 11.50
CA ARG A 110 4.90 -0.61 12.55
C ARG A 110 3.76 0.36 12.31
N TRP A 111 3.12 0.76 13.39
CA TRP A 111 2.19 1.87 13.41
C TRP A 111 2.97 3.15 13.66
N LEU A 112 2.96 4.06 12.68
CA LEU A 112 3.79 5.27 12.71
C LEU A 112 2.92 6.50 12.49
N GLY A 113 3.30 7.60 13.17
CA GLY A 113 2.80 8.93 12.81
C GLY A 113 3.39 9.37 11.47
N VAL A 114 2.73 10.30 10.79
CA VAL A 114 3.19 10.77 9.47
C VAL A 114 4.61 11.35 9.53
N ASP A 115 4.94 12.07 10.61
CA ASP A 115 6.29 12.61 10.78
C ASP A 115 7.34 11.51 10.84
N GLU A 116 7.02 10.40 11.49
CA GLU A 116 7.92 9.25 11.56
C GLU A 116 8.08 8.58 10.19
N VAL A 117 6.97 8.47 9.43
CA VAL A 117 7.02 7.94 8.06
C VAL A 117 7.97 8.74 7.20
N LEU A 118 7.91 10.07 7.27
CA LEU A 118 8.76 10.96 6.47
C LEU A 118 10.23 10.93 6.86
N ARG A 119 10.58 10.38 8.02
CA ARG A 119 11.96 10.20 8.48
C ARG A 119 12.57 8.87 8.08
N LEU A 120 11.77 7.93 7.58
CA LEU A 120 12.29 6.64 7.14
C LEU A 120 13.21 6.83 5.92
N GLU A 121 14.34 6.12 5.92
CA GLU A 121 15.33 6.26 4.85
C GLU A 121 15.01 5.43 3.61
N ARG A 122 14.61 4.16 3.80
CA ARG A 122 14.35 3.25 2.71
C ARG A 122 12.88 3.24 2.35
N THR A 123 12.44 4.27 1.63
CA THR A 123 11.06 4.42 1.16
C THR A 123 11.04 4.73 -0.32
N PHE A 124 9.96 4.35 -0.99
CA PHE A 124 9.78 4.68 -2.41
C PHE A 124 9.40 6.15 -2.56
N GLU A 125 9.88 6.77 -3.63
CA GLU A 125 9.63 8.19 -3.89
C GLU A 125 8.14 8.52 -4.00
N GLY A 126 7.38 7.68 -4.69
CA GLY A 126 5.93 7.86 -4.82
C GLY A 126 5.21 7.82 -3.48
N ASP A 127 5.65 6.95 -2.56
CA ASP A 127 5.08 6.85 -1.22
C ASP A 127 5.37 8.11 -0.41
N ARG A 128 6.59 8.63 -0.52
CA ARG A 128 6.96 9.89 0.14
C ARG A 128 6.11 11.05 -0.38
N GLU A 129 5.89 11.11 -1.68
CA GLU A 129 5.03 12.12 -2.29
C GLU A 129 3.62 12.03 -1.72
N PHE A 130 3.06 10.85 -1.60
CA PHE A 130 1.74 10.65 -1.03
C PHE A 130 1.66 11.18 0.41
N PHE A 131 2.56 10.75 1.28
CA PHE A 131 2.51 11.15 2.69
C PHE A 131 2.85 12.63 2.92
N LYS A 132 3.63 13.22 2.04
CA LYS A 132 4.01 14.62 2.14
C LYS A 132 2.96 15.57 1.57
N ARG A 133 2.33 15.22 0.43
CA ARG A 133 1.49 16.14 -0.34
C ARG A 133 0.03 15.77 -0.42
N VAL A 134 -0.32 14.51 -0.35
CA VAL A 134 -1.70 14.04 -0.50
C VAL A 134 -2.35 13.78 0.86
N PHE A 135 -1.72 12.98 1.69
CA PHE A 135 -2.27 12.57 2.98
C PHE A 135 -2.66 13.74 3.88
N PRO A 136 -1.88 14.85 3.98
CA PRO A 136 -2.26 15.98 4.83
C PRO A 136 -3.56 16.68 4.42
N LEU A 137 -4.01 16.46 3.18
CA LEU A 137 -5.24 17.07 2.65
C LEU A 137 -6.50 16.21 2.88
N LEU A 138 -6.34 15.02 3.41
CA LEU A 138 -7.43 14.06 3.57
C LEU A 138 -8.24 14.25 4.85
#